data_bcf435f7d8227b9c5a3901000ddb9b14
#
_entry.id   bcf435f7d8227b9c5a3901000ddb9b14
#
_cell.length_a   1.000
_cell.length_b   1.000
_cell.length_c   1.000
_cell.angle_alpha   90.00
_cell.angle_beta   90.00
_cell.angle_gamma   90.00
#
_symmetry.space_group_name_H-M   'P 1'
#
loop_
_entity.id
_entity.type
_entity.pdbx_description
1 polymer ?
#
loop_
_entity_poly.entity_id
_entity_poly.type
_entity_poly.pdbx_seq_one_letter_code
_entity_poly.pdbx_strand_id
1 'polypeptide(L)'
;MKKYLFICLVFISCQDEIIIEFPIESQTIVVEGGIEPNMPPYVVLSKNQGYFDEINIDTYNDLFIKDAQVIVWKENEDGTADSILLEMLPPPFDSLPIYTDLNYFAALNNFPYANSGSYNPITLSGGISNDFSEENGTYNLIIRWNDKEITSQTTIPNLTPLDCLWVEKNEFSNLDYEFDINAIYNDPGNINNNIMIKYRKNTHWGVDTTNWTLKDNSDPLMQIIDAGTDILINGERFQTYFPQRGEGDFPTLPYNASRYFEYETSNSTDSIFVPYDVVTIKFCQIDEPALKFWRSLIRQFGSNGNPFQEPLNLVSNINGGYGGWTGYGATYYKIPIIDGFTTNTLLPLDSVEITDLF
;
A
#
# COMPACT_ATOMS: atom_id res chain seq x y z
N MET A 1 64.89 -6.62 55.79
CA MET A 1 64.65 -6.73 54.36
C MET A 1 63.29 -7.45 54.18
N LYS A 2 62.21 -6.71 53.82
CA LYS A 2 60.91 -7.26 53.59
C LYS A 2 60.75 -7.57 52.09
N LYS A 3 60.59 -8.86 51.76
CA LYS A 3 60.28 -9.31 50.38
C LYS A 3 58.78 -9.08 50.13
N TYR A 4 58.48 -8.20 49.21
CA TYR A 4 57.13 -8.06 48.70
C TYR A 4 56.91 -9.11 47.59
N LEU A 5 56.04 -10.08 47.88
CA LEU A 5 55.54 -11.07 46.90
C LEU A 5 54.39 -10.41 46.10
N PHE A 6 54.66 -10.09 44.86
CA PHE A 6 53.68 -9.53 43.94
C PHE A 6 52.89 -10.69 43.28
N ILE A 7 51.68 -10.95 43.76
CA ILE A 7 50.80 -11.93 43.15
C ILE A 7 50.12 -11.26 41.95
N CYS A 8 50.57 -11.58 40.74
CA CYS A 8 49.81 -11.26 39.51
C CYS A 8 48.62 -12.19 39.40
N LEU A 9 47.44 -11.70 39.72
CA LEU A 9 46.17 -12.34 39.38
C LEU A 9 45.93 -12.17 37.87
N VAL A 10 46.22 -13.21 37.10
CA VAL A 10 45.83 -13.29 35.68
C VAL A 10 44.35 -13.67 35.64
N PHE A 11 43.51 -12.71 35.35
CA PHE A 11 42.12 -12.98 34.99
C PHE A 11 42.10 -13.60 33.59
N ILE A 12 41.96 -14.89 33.52
CA ILE A 12 41.60 -15.61 32.29
C ILE A 12 40.12 -15.38 32.11
N SER A 13 39.76 -14.36 31.35
CA SER A 13 38.40 -14.19 30.84
C SER A 13 38.20 -15.23 29.75
N CYS A 14 37.56 -16.35 30.06
CA CYS A 14 36.93 -17.18 29.04
C CYS A 14 35.75 -16.39 28.50
N GLN A 15 35.89 -15.83 27.33
CA GLN A 15 34.74 -15.46 26.49
C GLN A 15 34.34 -16.71 25.72
N ASP A 16 33.38 -17.43 26.24
CA ASP A 16 32.68 -18.41 25.43
C ASP A 16 31.76 -17.62 24.46
N GLU A 17 32.04 -17.72 23.19
CA GLU A 17 31.19 -17.20 22.17
C GLU A 17 29.89 -18.05 22.19
N ILE A 18 28.80 -17.47 22.71
CA ILE A 18 27.49 -18.12 22.67
C ILE A 18 27.02 -18.05 21.23
N ILE A 19 27.25 -19.10 20.47
CA ILE A 19 26.64 -19.28 19.15
C ILE A 19 25.19 -19.66 19.39
N ILE A 20 24.30 -18.69 19.29
CA ILE A 20 22.88 -18.95 19.30
C ILE A 20 22.51 -19.45 17.90
N GLU A 21 22.40 -20.77 17.74
CA GLU A 21 21.80 -21.34 16.54
C GLU A 21 20.30 -21.05 16.58
N PHE A 22 19.85 -20.08 15.79
CA PHE A 22 18.44 -19.87 15.58
C PHE A 22 17.90 -21.02 14.73
N PRO A 23 16.73 -21.58 15.06
CA PRO A 23 16.11 -22.57 14.19
C PRO A 23 15.93 -21.96 12.80
N ILE A 24 16.38 -22.67 11.78
CA ILE A 24 16.12 -22.29 10.38
C ILE A 24 14.61 -22.38 10.20
N GLU A 25 13.93 -21.25 10.22
CA GLU A 25 12.52 -21.19 9.89
C GLU A 25 12.35 -21.67 8.45
N SER A 26 11.42 -22.61 8.23
CA SER A 26 11.08 -23.03 6.88
C SER A 26 10.58 -21.82 6.10
N GLN A 27 11.17 -21.54 4.94
CA GLN A 27 10.73 -20.45 4.07
C GLN A 27 9.22 -20.58 3.82
N THR A 28 8.48 -19.57 4.27
CA THR A 28 7.04 -19.48 4.11
C THR A 28 6.75 -18.39 3.09
N ILE A 29 5.73 -18.62 2.28
CA ILE A 29 5.30 -17.66 1.27
C ILE A 29 4.45 -16.59 1.95
N VAL A 30 4.75 -15.34 1.66
CA VAL A 30 3.98 -14.16 2.07
C VAL A 30 3.26 -13.62 0.83
N VAL A 31 1.97 -13.42 0.96
CA VAL A 31 1.07 -12.97 -0.10
C VAL A 31 0.53 -11.61 0.25
N GLU A 32 0.66 -10.65 -0.65
CA GLU A 32 -0.11 -9.40 -0.65
C GLU A 32 -0.87 -9.34 -1.97
N GLY A 33 -2.19 -9.27 -1.91
CA GLY A 33 -2.99 -9.24 -3.13
C GLY A 33 -4.34 -8.57 -2.94
N GLY A 34 -4.88 -8.10 -4.05
CA GLY A 34 -6.16 -7.41 -4.08
C GLY A 34 -6.94 -7.63 -5.37
N ILE A 35 -8.24 -7.45 -5.26
CA ILE A 35 -9.17 -7.46 -6.38
C ILE A 35 -10.23 -6.39 -6.17
N GLU A 36 -10.57 -5.66 -7.23
CA GLU A 36 -11.50 -4.53 -7.23
C GLU A 36 -12.48 -4.65 -8.41
N PRO A 37 -13.68 -4.07 -8.30
CA PRO A 37 -14.63 -4.09 -9.41
C PRO A 37 -14.03 -3.40 -10.65
N ASN A 38 -14.15 -4.07 -11.79
CA ASN A 38 -13.69 -3.58 -13.09
C ASN A 38 -12.16 -3.30 -13.18
N MET A 39 -11.38 -3.78 -12.21
CA MET A 39 -9.91 -3.64 -12.20
C MET A 39 -9.25 -5.02 -12.22
N PRO A 40 -8.02 -5.13 -12.74
CA PRO A 40 -7.33 -6.39 -12.73
C PRO A 40 -6.93 -6.80 -11.32
N PRO A 41 -7.09 -8.08 -10.95
CA PRO A 41 -6.52 -8.58 -9.71
C PRO A 41 -4.99 -8.48 -9.74
N TYR A 42 -4.40 -8.25 -8.58
CA TYR A 42 -2.95 -8.23 -8.43
C TYR A 42 -2.48 -9.08 -7.25
N VAL A 43 -1.29 -9.63 -7.35
CA VAL A 43 -0.64 -10.41 -6.28
C VAL A 43 0.85 -10.14 -6.28
N VAL A 44 1.39 -9.83 -5.10
CA VAL A 44 2.83 -9.79 -4.82
C VAL A 44 3.18 -10.99 -3.96
N LEU A 45 4.23 -11.71 -4.33
CA LEU A 45 4.70 -12.89 -3.60
C LEU A 45 6.11 -12.68 -3.09
N SER A 46 6.31 -12.92 -1.81
CA SER A 46 7.64 -12.90 -1.22
C SER A 46 7.87 -14.09 -0.27
N LYS A 47 9.11 -14.28 0.12
CA LYS A 47 9.51 -15.25 1.14
C LYS A 47 9.70 -14.53 2.46
N ASN A 48 9.36 -15.18 3.57
CA ASN A 48 9.81 -14.68 4.86
C ASN A 48 11.32 -14.79 4.97
N GLN A 49 11.93 -13.85 5.69
CA GLN A 49 13.35 -13.81 5.99
C GLN A 49 13.55 -13.91 7.49
N GLY A 50 14.64 -14.53 7.93
CA GLY A 50 15.00 -14.58 9.34
C GLY A 50 15.28 -13.17 9.88
N TYR A 51 14.90 -12.92 11.12
CA TYR A 51 15.04 -11.59 11.76
C TYR A 51 16.49 -11.06 11.76
N PHE A 52 17.47 -11.96 11.75
CA PHE A 52 18.91 -11.61 11.77
C PHE A 52 19.59 -11.72 10.40
N ASP A 53 18.83 -12.04 9.35
CA ASP A 53 19.40 -12.11 8.02
C ASP A 53 19.76 -10.72 7.51
N GLU A 54 20.88 -10.63 6.81
CA GLU A 54 21.33 -9.35 6.24
C GLU A 54 20.44 -8.96 5.05
N ILE A 55 19.91 -7.73 5.10
CA ILE A 55 19.14 -7.15 4.00
C ILE A 55 20.06 -6.19 3.22
N ASN A 56 20.39 -6.59 1.99
CA ASN A 56 21.05 -5.74 1.01
C ASN A 56 20.26 -5.79 -0.31
N ILE A 57 20.69 -5.04 -1.33
CA ILE A 57 19.96 -4.95 -2.61
C ILE A 57 19.79 -6.31 -3.29
N ASP A 58 20.80 -7.18 -3.21
CA ASP A 58 20.76 -8.49 -3.84
C ASP A 58 19.81 -9.41 -3.08
N THR A 59 19.93 -9.50 -1.74
CA THR A 59 19.04 -10.30 -0.90
C THR A 59 17.60 -9.79 -0.94
N TYR A 60 17.39 -8.47 -1.07
CA TYR A 60 16.06 -7.89 -1.24
C TYR A 60 15.36 -8.38 -2.51
N ASN A 61 16.06 -8.40 -3.65
CA ASN A 61 15.51 -8.90 -4.91
C ASN A 61 15.19 -10.39 -4.86
N ASP A 62 15.97 -11.16 -4.11
CA ASP A 62 15.78 -12.61 -3.94
C ASP A 62 14.61 -12.96 -3.02
N LEU A 63 14.06 -11.99 -2.28
CA LEU A 63 12.87 -12.21 -1.47
C LEU A 63 11.63 -12.45 -2.31
N PHE A 64 11.56 -11.88 -3.51
CA PHE A 64 10.37 -11.98 -4.34
C PHE A 64 10.32 -13.29 -5.14
N ILE A 65 9.15 -13.90 -5.16
CA ILE A 65 8.87 -15.11 -5.95
C ILE A 65 8.29 -14.65 -7.28
N LYS A 66 9.01 -14.91 -8.38
CA LYS A 66 8.67 -14.45 -9.74
C LYS A 66 8.27 -15.58 -10.70
N ASP A 67 8.29 -16.83 -10.24
CA ASP A 67 8.09 -18.05 -11.02
C ASP A 67 6.93 -18.91 -10.53
N ALA A 68 6.01 -18.34 -9.77
CA ALA A 68 4.82 -19.03 -9.30
C ALA A 68 3.71 -19.04 -10.37
N GLN A 69 2.86 -20.06 -10.33
CA GLN A 69 1.57 -20.05 -11.00
C GLN A 69 0.53 -19.41 -10.08
N VAL A 70 -0.08 -18.31 -10.52
CA VAL A 70 -1.07 -17.56 -9.73
C VAL A 70 -2.38 -17.53 -10.49
N ILE A 71 -3.45 -18.05 -9.89
CA ILE A 71 -4.78 -18.15 -10.51
C ILE A 71 -5.80 -17.50 -9.58
N VAL A 72 -6.63 -16.64 -10.14
CA VAL A 72 -7.84 -16.13 -9.48
C VAL A 72 -9.05 -16.70 -10.18
N TRP A 73 -10.04 -17.19 -9.42
CA TRP A 73 -11.24 -17.76 -10.00
C TRP A 73 -12.50 -17.43 -9.17
N LYS A 74 -13.64 -17.42 -9.84
CA LYS A 74 -14.96 -17.29 -9.21
C LYS A 74 -15.88 -18.40 -9.69
N GLU A 75 -16.87 -18.74 -8.88
CA GLU A 75 -17.98 -19.60 -9.27
C GLU A 75 -19.13 -18.73 -9.77
N ASN A 76 -19.69 -19.08 -10.90
CA ASN A 76 -20.83 -18.42 -11.51
C ASN A 76 -22.13 -19.00 -10.95
N GLU A 77 -23.26 -18.28 -11.12
CA GLU A 77 -24.58 -18.72 -10.67
C GLU A 77 -25.03 -20.05 -11.30
N ASP A 78 -24.54 -20.39 -12.47
CA ASP A 78 -24.84 -21.65 -13.17
C ASP A 78 -23.96 -22.84 -12.72
N GLY A 79 -23.05 -22.62 -11.75
CA GLY A 79 -22.12 -23.61 -11.25
C GLY A 79 -20.87 -23.82 -12.12
N THR A 80 -20.67 -23.00 -13.15
CA THR A 80 -19.40 -22.95 -13.90
C THR A 80 -18.39 -22.10 -13.16
N ALA A 81 -17.11 -22.25 -13.49
CA ALA A 81 -16.04 -21.44 -12.90
C ALA A 81 -15.34 -20.62 -13.98
N ASP A 82 -15.19 -19.33 -13.73
CA ASP A 82 -14.36 -18.46 -14.52
C ASP A 82 -13.02 -18.26 -13.81
N SER A 83 -11.91 -18.21 -14.56
CA SER A 83 -10.58 -18.06 -13.99
C SER A 83 -9.66 -17.21 -14.84
N ILE A 84 -8.77 -16.48 -14.18
CA ILE A 84 -7.68 -15.70 -14.78
C ILE A 84 -6.35 -16.23 -14.27
N LEU A 85 -5.42 -16.48 -15.19
CA LEU A 85 -4.01 -16.70 -14.87
C LEU A 85 -3.33 -15.33 -14.77
N LEU A 86 -2.75 -15.03 -13.60
CA LEU A 86 -1.98 -13.81 -13.43
C LEU A 86 -0.53 -14.03 -13.85
N GLU A 87 0.03 -13.07 -14.54
CA GLU A 87 1.39 -13.07 -15.04
C GLU A 87 2.19 -11.92 -14.46
N MET A 88 3.51 -12.08 -14.35
CA MET A 88 4.39 -11.02 -13.88
C MET A 88 4.38 -9.83 -14.84
N LEU A 89 4.40 -8.62 -14.28
CA LEU A 89 4.58 -7.40 -15.06
C LEU A 89 5.89 -7.46 -15.85
N PRO A 90 5.83 -7.21 -17.17
CA PRO A 90 7.02 -7.22 -18.01
C PRO A 90 7.83 -5.92 -17.88
N PRO A 91 9.09 -5.87 -18.34
CA PRO A 91 9.87 -4.64 -18.43
C PRO A 91 9.12 -3.51 -19.16
N PRO A 92 9.23 -2.25 -18.72
CA PRO A 92 10.06 -1.69 -17.67
C PRO A 92 9.47 -1.78 -16.26
N PHE A 93 8.31 -2.42 -16.06
CA PHE A 93 7.63 -2.55 -14.77
C PHE A 93 8.04 -3.81 -14.00
N ASP A 94 8.98 -4.60 -14.51
CA ASP A 94 9.51 -5.81 -13.85
C ASP A 94 10.31 -5.54 -12.57
N SER A 95 10.59 -4.26 -12.28
CA SER A 95 11.06 -3.82 -10.95
C SER A 95 9.98 -3.94 -9.87
N LEU A 96 8.71 -3.95 -10.26
CA LEU A 96 7.58 -4.24 -9.38
C LEU A 96 7.23 -5.72 -9.50
N PRO A 97 7.47 -6.55 -8.47
CA PRO A 97 7.25 -8.00 -8.51
C PRO A 97 5.77 -8.36 -8.40
N ILE A 98 4.96 -7.87 -9.33
CA ILE A 98 3.50 -7.95 -9.30
C ILE A 98 3.01 -8.92 -10.36
N TYR A 99 2.20 -9.91 -9.96
CA TYR A 99 1.40 -10.74 -10.83
C TYR A 99 0.05 -10.06 -11.06
N THR A 100 -0.39 -9.98 -12.32
CA THR A 100 -1.67 -9.35 -12.68
C THR A 100 -2.19 -9.87 -14.02
N ASP A 101 -3.40 -9.47 -14.43
CA ASP A 101 -3.93 -9.76 -15.75
C ASP A 101 -3.36 -8.79 -16.78
N LEU A 102 -2.35 -9.27 -17.53
CA LEU A 102 -1.68 -8.47 -18.57
C LEU A 102 -2.62 -8.08 -19.71
N ASN A 103 -3.63 -8.86 -20.02
CA ASN A 103 -4.58 -8.52 -21.08
C ASN A 103 -5.39 -7.27 -20.71
N TYR A 104 -5.75 -7.15 -19.45
CA TYR A 104 -6.45 -5.97 -18.96
C TYR A 104 -5.55 -4.73 -18.99
N PHE A 105 -4.31 -4.82 -18.52
CA PHE A 105 -3.37 -3.72 -18.58
C PHE A 105 -3.04 -3.28 -20.02
N ALA A 106 -2.95 -4.20 -20.95
CA ALA A 106 -2.75 -3.87 -22.36
C ALA A 106 -3.93 -3.08 -22.94
N ALA A 107 -5.14 -3.25 -22.40
CA ALA A 107 -6.33 -2.51 -22.80
C ALA A 107 -6.40 -1.10 -22.19
N LEU A 108 -5.72 -0.84 -21.06
CA LEU A 108 -5.57 0.50 -20.52
C LEU A 108 -4.63 1.31 -21.42
N ASN A 109 -5.11 2.39 -22.04
CA ASN A 109 -4.36 3.24 -22.97
C ASN A 109 -3.07 3.85 -22.37
N ASN A 110 -2.87 3.74 -21.09
CA ASN A 110 -1.71 4.24 -20.34
C ASN A 110 -0.63 3.20 -20.14
N PHE A 111 -0.82 1.96 -20.62
CA PHE A 111 0.20 0.94 -20.52
C PHE A 111 1.19 1.06 -21.68
N PRO A 112 2.49 1.34 -21.45
CA PRO A 112 3.44 1.68 -22.51
C PRO A 112 3.69 0.55 -23.51
N TYR A 113 3.29 -0.68 -23.21
CA TYR A 113 3.38 -1.82 -24.11
C TYR A 113 2.29 -1.89 -25.19
N ALA A 114 1.20 -1.17 -25.02
CA ALA A 114 0.16 -1.10 -26.06
C ALA A 114 0.70 -0.62 -27.42
N ASN A 115 1.86 0.06 -27.41
CA ASN A 115 2.49 0.62 -28.61
C ASN A 115 3.79 -0.11 -29.03
N SER A 116 4.23 -1.15 -28.34
CA SER A 116 5.56 -1.75 -28.58
C SER A 116 5.60 -2.82 -29.68
N GLY A 117 4.52 -3.05 -30.41
CA GLY A 117 4.48 -3.97 -31.57
C GLY A 117 4.62 -5.47 -31.25
N SER A 118 4.93 -5.82 -30.02
CA SER A 118 5.06 -7.22 -29.57
C SER A 118 3.80 -7.73 -28.87
N TYR A 119 2.93 -6.86 -28.44
CA TYR A 119 1.66 -7.16 -27.82
C TYR A 119 0.55 -6.64 -28.74
N ASN A 120 -0.25 -7.54 -29.30
CA ASN A 120 -1.49 -7.14 -29.96
C ASN A 120 -2.47 -6.76 -28.85
N PRO A 121 -2.75 -5.48 -28.59
CA PRO A 121 -3.83 -5.13 -27.71
C PRO A 121 -5.07 -5.74 -28.32
N ILE A 122 -5.75 -6.61 -27.57
CA ILE A 122 -7.11 -6.99 -27.93
C ILE A 122 -7.85 -5.66 -27.88
N THR A 123 -8.15 -5.11 -29.03
CA THR A 123 -9.02 -3.93 -29.14
C THR A 123 -10.37 -4.37 -28.63
N LEU A 124 -10.60 -4.16 -27.33
CA LEU A 124 -11.92 -4.24 -26.73
C LEU A 124 -12.73 -3.10 -27.36
N SER A 125 -13.36 -3.43 -28.48
CA SER A 125 -14.34 -2.55 -29.11
C SER A 125 -15.53 -2.43 -28.16
N GLY A 126 -15.53 -1.39 -27.30
CA GLY A 126 -16.69 -1.15 -26.45
C GLY A 126 -16.40 -0.63 -25.04
N GLY A 127 -15.19 -0.21 -24.75
CA GLY A 127 -14.81 0.22 -23.41
C GLY A 127 -14.13 -0.91 -22.63
N ILE A 128 -13.36 -0.55 -21.62
CA ILE A 128 -12.71 -1.49 -20.70
C ILE A 128 -13.81 -2.05 -19.82
N SER A 129 -14.37 -3.20 -20.18
CA SER A 129 -15.27 -3.96 -19.34
C SER A 129 -14.50 -5.19 -18.86
N ASN A 130 -14.09 -5.18 -17.62
CA ASN A 130 -13.65 -6.39 -16.94
C ASN A 130 -14.85 -6.97 -16.20
N ASP A 131 -15.65 -7.76 -16.89
CA ASP A 131 -16.82 -8.42 -16.30
C ASP A 131 -16.43 -9.51 -15.29
N PHE A 132 -15.14 -9.76 -15.10
CA PHE A 132 -14.66 -10.77 -14.16
C PHE A 132 -14.84 -10.33 -12.71
N SER A 133 -14.46 -9.09 -12.37
CA SER A 133 -14.53 -8.57 -11.00
C SER A 133 -15.71 -7.61 -10.83
N GLU A 134 -16.59 -7.93 -9.89
CA GLU A 134 -17.85 -7.21 -9.63
C GLU A 134 -18.12 -7.10 -8.13
N GLU A 135 -18.95 -6.14 -7.75
CA GLU A 135 -19.42 -6.00 -6.36
C GLU A 135 -20.18 -7.25 -5.91
N ASN A 136 -20.04 -7.61 -4.65
CA ASN A 136 -20.58 -8.82 -4.02
C ASN A 136 -20.05 -10.14 -4.61
N GLY A 137 -19.12 -10.09 -5.54
CA GLY A 137 -18.43 -11.27 -6.07
C GLY A 137 -17.48 -11.87 -5.04
N THR A 138 -17.41 -13.21 -5.00
CA THR A 138 -16.47 -13.96 -4.17
C THR A 138 -15.38 -14.56 -5.04
N TYR A 139 -14.13 -14.29 -4.70
CA TYR A 139 -12.96 -14.61 -5.50
C TYR A 139 -11.99 -15.47 -4.71
N ASN A 140 -11.58 -16.56 -5.34
CA ASN A 140 -10.64 -17.52 -4.80
C ASN A 140 -9.28 -17.32 -5.44
N LEU A 141 -8.22 -17.35 -4.63
CA LEU A 141 -6.84 -17.30 -5.06
C LEU A 141 -6.20 -18.67 -4.89
N ILE A 142 -5.48 -19.12 -5.90
CA ILE A 142 -4.64 -20.33 -5.86
C ILE A 142 -3.25 -19.94 -6.33
N ILE A 143 -2.24 -20.26 -5.49
CA ILE A 143 -0.84 -20.03 -5.82
C ILE A 143 -0.13 -21.38 -5.74
N ARG A 144 0.59 -21.75 -6.82
CA ARG A 144 1.42 -22.95 -6.86
C ARG A 144 2.87 -22.54 -7.09
N TRP A 145 3.71 -22.92 -6.15
CA TRP A 145 5.14 -22.64 -6.23
C TRP A 145 5.93 -23.79 -5.63
N ASN A 146 6.82 -24.38 -6.41
CA ASN A 146 7.47 -25.65 -6.06
C ASN A 146 6.39 -26.71 -5.69
N ASP A 147 6.55 -27.41 -4.59
CA ASP A 147 5.60 -28.40 -4.11
C ASP A 147 4.52 -27.86 -3.17
N LYS A 148 4.38 -26.51 -3.10
CA LYS A 148 3.41 -25.86 -2.21
C LYS A 148 2.21 -25.34 -3.01
N GLU A 149 1.02 -25.56 -2.45
CA GLU A 149 -0.21 -24.93 -2.90
C GLU A 149 -0.77 -24.06 -1.76
N ILE A 150 -1.08 -22.83 -2.08
CA ILE A 150 -1.59 -21.80 -1.17
C ILE A 150 -2.92 -21.35 -1.71
N THR A 151 -3.88 -21.16 -0.81
CA THR A 151 -5.23 -20.75 -1.19
C THR A 151 -5.73 -19.63 -0.30
N SER A 152 -6.61 -18.80 -0.86
CA SER A 152 -7.35 -17.79 -0.10
C SER A 152 -8.69 -17.50 -0.77
N GLN A 153 -9.57 -16.84 -0.03
CA GLN A 153 -10.86 -16.38 -0.51
C GLN A 153 -11.15 -14.99 0.05
N THR A 154 -11.74 -14.13 -0.77
CA THR A 154 -12.24 -12.81 -0.38
C THR A 154 -13.52 -12.48 -1.13
N THR A 155 -14.30 -11.54 -0.58
CA THR A 155 -15.49 -10.99 -1.24
C THR A 155 -15.31 -9.50 -1.43
N ILE A 156 -15.66 -8.98 -2.59
CA ILE A 156 -15.69 -7.53 -2.85
C ILE A 156 -17.00 -6.98 -2.27
N PRO A 157 -16.98 -6.14 -1.22
CA PRO A 157 -18.21 -5.53 -0.71
C PRO A 157 -18.79 -4.51 -1.67
N ASN A 158 -20.06 -4.11 -1.45
CA ASN A 158 -20.65 -2.99 -2.15
C ASN A 158 -19.87 -1.70 -1.94
N LEU A 159 -19.72 -0.94 -3.01
CA LEU A 159 -19.12 0.38 -2.93
C LEU A 159 -20.06 1.37 -2.23
N THR A 160 -19.52 2.13 -1.31
CA THR A 160 -20.21 3.28 -0.70
C THR A 160 -19.29 4.50 -0.83
N PRO A 161 -19.58 5.40 -1.79
CA PRO A 161 -18.74 6.57 -2.03
C PRO A 161 -18.88 7.61 -0.90
N LEU A 162 -17.92 8.52 -0.83
CA LEU A 162 -18.01 9.71 0.02
C LEU A 162 -18.98 10.72 -0.57
N ASP A 163 -19.77 11.39 0.27
CA ASP A 163 -20.74 12.41 -0.16
C ASP A 163 -20.04 13.64 -0.74
N CYS A 164 -18.96 14.08 -0.10
CA CYS A 164 -18.20 15.26 -0.46
C CYS A 164 -16.81 15.23 0.18
N LEU A 165 -15.81 15.75 -0.53
CA LEU A 165 -14.48 16.02 0.02
C LEU A 165 -14.16 17.50 -0.18
N TRP A 166 -13.41 18.09 0.75
CA TRP A 166 -12.92 19.47 0.61
C TRP A 166 -11.55 19.65 1.25
N VAL A 167 -10.86 20.69 0.81
CA VAL A 167 -9.55 21.10 1.29
C VAL A 167 -9.73 22.37 2.10
N GLU A 168 -9.22 22.39 3.32
CA GLU A 168 -9.23 23.56 4.19
C GLU A 168 -7.89 23.72 4.91
N LYS A 169 -7.59 24.95 5.34
CA LYS A 169 -6.34 25.25 6.04
C LYS A 169 -6.26 24.44 7.35
N ASN A 170 -5.09 23.88 7.60
CA ASN A 170 -4.84 23.19 8.88
C ASN A 170 -4.85 24.20 10.04
N GLU A 171 -5.80 24.06 10.99
CA GLU A 171 -5.98 24.99 12.11
C GLU A 171 -4.84 24.93 13.13
N PHE A 172 -4.11 23.82 13.15
CA PHE A 172 -3.01 23.60 14.12
C PHE A 172 -1.65 24.02 13.56
N SER A 173 -1.58 24.38 12.29
CA SER A 173 -0.35 24.83 11.64
C SER A 173 -0.21 26.35 11.66
N ASN A 174 1.03 26.79 11.87
CA ASN A 174 1.40 28.20 11.69
C ASN A 174 1.84 28.53 10.25
N LEU A 175 1.85 27.54 9.36
CA LEU A 175 2.27 27.68 7.98
C LEU A 175 1.06 27.88 7.06
N ASP A 176 1.09 28.93 6.25
CA ASP A 176 -0.04 29.31 5.40
C ASP A 176 -0.33 28.34 4.26
N TYR A 177 0.58 27.42 3.99
CA TYR A 177 0.51 26.46 2.90
C TYR A 177 0.16 25.03 3.36
N GLU A 178 -0.15 24.82 4.64
CA GLU A 178 -0.51 23.49 5.17
C GLU A 178 -2.04 23.35 5.28
N PHE A 179 -2.55 22.29 4.66
CA PHE A 179 -3.97 22.03 4.49
C PHE A 179 -4.33 20.59 4.87
N ASP A 180 -5.60 20.41 5.25
CA ASP A 180 -6.21 19.12 5.53
C ASP A 180 -7.21 18.77 4.42
N ILE A 181 -7.37 17.45 4.19
CA ILE A 181 -8.43 16.90 3.35
C ILE A 181 -9.51 16.35 4.29
N ASN A 182 -10.71 16.89 4.18
CA ASN A 182 -11.88 16.45 4.92
C ASN A 182 -12.91 15.83 3.98
N ALA A 183 -13.76 14.97 4.55
CA ALA A 183 -14.87 14.38 3.81
C ALA A 183 -16.09 14.16 4.68
N ILE A 184 -17.22 13.98 4.01
CA ILE A 184 -18.45 13.48 4.62
C ILE A 184 -18.69 12.08 4.10
N TYR A 185 -18.90 11.16 5.03
CA TYR A 185 -19.35 9.80 4.77
C TYR A 185 -20.76 9.62 5.32
N ASN A 186 -21.64 9.05 4.50
CA ASN A 186 -22.99 8.67 4.90
C ASN A 186 -23.06 7.15 4.91
N ASP A 187 -22.99 6.59 6.10
CA ASP A 187 -22.93 5.14 6.26
C ASP A 187 -24.27 4.46 6.03
N PRO A 188 -24.34 3.37 5.26
CA PRO A 188 -25.56 2.62 5.05
C PRO A 188 -25.96 1.82 6.30
N GLY A 189 -26.99 2.25 7.03
CA GLY A 189 -27.40 1.68 8.33
C GLY A 189 -27.92 0.24 8.34
N ASN A 190 -27.95 -0.45 7.21
CA ASN A 190 -28.45 -1.83 7.13
C ASN A 190 -27.32 -2.87 6.92
N ILE A 191 -26.09 -2.43 6.82
CA ILE A 191 -24.93 -3.26 6.49
C ILE A 191 -23.83 -2.88 7.46
N ASN A 192 -23.16 -3.86 8.05
CA ASN A 192 -21.92 -3.59 8.78
C ASN A 192 -20.79 -3.47 7.76
N ASN A 193 -20.27 -2.28 7.62
CA ASN A 193 -19.17 -1.98 6.73
C ASN A 193 -17.83 -2.02 7.45
N ASN A 194 -16.84 -2.57 6.78
CA ASN A 194 -15.46 -2.41 7.20
C ASN A 194 -14.79 -1.48 6.19
N ILE A 195 -14.21 -0.42 6.68
CA ILE A 195 -13.65 0.66 5.85
C ILE A 195 -12.13 0.58 5.91
N MET A 196 -11.49 0.75 4.77
CA MET A 196 -10.05 0.95 4.65
C MET A 196 -9.79 2.18 3.80
N ILE A 197 -8.82 2.98 4.23
CA ILE A 197 -8.44 4.22 3.57
C ILE A 197 -6.96 4.15 3.23
N LYS A 198 -6.67 4.39 1.95
CA LYS A 198 -5.31 4.56 1.44
C LYS A 198 -5.20 5.92 0.74
N TYR A 199 -4.00 6.45 0.64
CA TYR A 199 -3.71 7.65 -0.14
C TYR A 199 -2.38 7.50 -0.87
N ARG A 200 -2.22 8.26 -1.95
CA ARG A 200 -0.94 8.47 -2.62
C ARG A 200 -0.78 9.95 -2.94
N LYS A 201 0.33 10.49 -2.54
CA LYS A 201 0.63 11.90 -2.74
C LYS A 201 1.64 12.07 -3.87
N ASN A 202 1.30 12.90 -4.85
CA ASN A 202 2.24 13.40 -5.83
C ASN A 202 2.65 14.81 -5.40
N THR A 203 3.93 15.01 -5.15
CA THR A 203 4.44 16.26 -4.60
C THR A 203 5.82 16.60 -5.12
N HIS A 204 6.07 17.90 -5.16
CA HIS A 204 7.42 18.44 -5.35
C HIS A 204 7.73 19.33 -4.16
N TRP A 205 8.76 19.01 -3.39
CA TRP A 205 9.15 19.87 -2.27
C TRP A 205 10.66 19.93 -2.08
N GLY A 206 11.08 21.01 -1.46
CA GLY A 206 12.49 21.25 -1.21
C GLY A 206 13.27 21.57 -2.49
N VAL A 207 14.55 21.73 -2.33
CA VAL A 207 15.47 22.09 -3.39
C VAL A 207 16.68 21.17 -3.33
N ASP A 208 17.10 20.65 -4.46
CA ASP A 208 18.40 20.03 -4.59
C ASP A 208 19.46 21.12 -4.49
N THR A 209 20.16 21.18 -3.37
CA THR A 209 21.16 22.21 -3.08
C THR A 209 22.34 22.20 -4.05
N THR A 210 22.53 21.10 -4.79
CA THR A 210 23.59 21.00 -5.81
C THR A 210 23.19 21.69 -7.10
N ASN A 211 21.92 21.56 -7.48
CA ASN A 211 21.39 22.05 -8.77
C ASN A 211 20.25 23.08 -8.62
N TRP A 212 19.84 23.40 -7.40
CA TRP A 212 18.71 24.30 -7.09
C TRP A 212 17.42 23.92 -7.82
N THR A 213 17.16 22.62 -7.98
CA THR A 213 15.96 22.09 -8.61
C THR A 213 14.99 21.53 -7.56
N LEU A 214 13.70 21.53 -7.89
CA LEU A 214 12.71 20.84 -7.06
C LEU A 214 13.00 19.34 -7.01
N LYS A 215 12.82 18.75 -5.83
CA LYS A 215 12.85 17.30 -5.65
C LYS A 215 11.45 16.74 -5.86
N ASP A 216 11.37 15.66 -6.62
CA ASP A 216 10.19 14.81 -6.61
C ASP A 216 10.17 14.03 -5.30
N ASN A 217 9.08 14.19 -4.54
CA ASN A 217 8.84 13.52 -3.27
C ASN A 217 7.46 12.83 -3.28
N SER A 218 7.07 12.34 -4.45
CA SER A 218 5.83 11.59 -4.61
C SER A 218 5.95 10.23 -3.93
N ASP A 219 4.83 9.78 -3.35
CA ASP A 219 4.74 8.42 -2.83
C ASP A 219 4.80 7.43 -4.01
N PRO A 220 5.66 6.41 -3.95
CA PRO A 220 5.77 5.44 -5.03
C PRO A 220 4.55 4.54 -5.15
N LEU A 221 3.89 4.24 -4.05
CA LEU A 221 2.72 3.36 -3.92
C LEU A 221 1.72 3.96 -2.93
N MET A 222 0.51 3.38 -2.89
CA MET A 222 -0.51 3.76 -1.92
C MET A 222 -0.06 3.54 -0.48
N GLN A 223 -0.25 4.55 0.35
CA GLN A 223 0.00 4.50 1.79
C GLN A 223 -1.30 4.26 2.54
N ILE A 224 -1.24 3.43 3.59
CA ILE A 224 -2.42 3.11 4.41
C ILE A 224 -2.59 4.20 5.47
N ILE A 225 -3.79 4.80 5.52
CA ILE A 225 -4.18 5.68 6.63
C ILE A 225 -4.70 4.85 7.79
N ASP A 226 -5.79 4.11 7.57
CA ASP A 226 -6.44 3.32 8.62
C ASP A 226 -7.33 2.21 8.03
N ALA A 227 -7.71 1.26 8.89
CA ALA A 227 -8.73 0.27 8.62
C ALA A 227 -9.59 0.05 9.88
N GLY A 228 -10.90 0.15 9.74
CA GLY A 228 -11.83 0.09 10.86
C GLY A 228 -13.20 -0.51 10.50
N THR A 229 -14.02 -0.73 11.51
CA THR A 229 -15.41 -1.14 11.36
C THR A 229 -16.33 0.02 11.73
N ASP A 230 -17.49 0.10 11.12
CA ASP A 230 -18.54 1.08 11.34
C ASP A 230 -19.42 0.85 12.59
N ILE A 231 -19.17 -0.19 13.37
CA ILE A 231 -20.04 -0.62 14.50
C ILE A 231 -20.52 0.55 15.38
N LEU A 232 -19.69 1.58 15.57
CA LEU A 232 -20.03 2.74 16.40
C LEU A 232 -20.74 3.86 15.63
N ILE A 233 -20.76 3.80 14.31
CA ILE A 233 -21.24 4.86 13.40
C ILE A 233 -22.22 4.34 12.36
N ASN A 234 -22.66 3.07 12.50
CA ASN A 234 -23.54 2.39 11.55
C ASN A 234 -24.85 3.17 11.34
N GLY A 235 -25.09 3.57 10.11
CA GLY A 235 -26.23 4.39 9.70
C GLY A 235 -26.11 5.87 10.01
N GLU A 236 -24.95 6.34 10.45
CA GLU A 236 -24.74 7.74 10.78
C GLU A 236 -24.05 8.47 9.62
N ARG A 237 -24.31 9.77 9.52
CA ARG A 237 -23.62 10.68 8.63
C ARG A 237 -22.61 11.48 9.43
N PHE A 238 -21.33 11.36 9.11
CA PHE A 238 -20.28 12.00 9.89
C PHE A 238 -19.19 12.60 9.01
N GLN A 239 -18.45 13.54 9.60
CA GLN A 239 -17.24 14.10 9.00
C GLN A 239 -16.02 13.28 9.40
N THR A 240 -15.16 13.04 8.44
CA THR A 240 -13.85 12.41 8.63
C THR A 240 -12.77 13.25 7.95
N TYR A 241 -11.50 12.95 8.21
CA TYR A 241 -10.38 13.61 7.55
C TYR A 241 -9.33 12.58 7.13
N PHE A 242 -8.50 12.93 6.15
CA PHE A 242 -7.53 12.05 5.54
C PHE A 242 -6.13 12.66 5.64
N PRO A 243 -5.44 12.52 6.79
CA PRO A 243 -4.08 13.01 6.95
C PRO A 243 -3.09 12.13 6.21
N GLN A 244 -1.93 12.68 5.84
CA GLN A 244 -0.81 11.83 5.48
C GLN A 244 -0.17 11.23 6.73
N ARG A 245 0.47 10.07 6.57
CA ARG A 245 1.20 9.42 7.64
C ARG A 245 2.41 10.26 8.04
N GLY A 246 2.54 10.53 9.34
CA GLY A 246 3.65 11.26 9.90
C GLY A 246 4.86 10.37 10.21
N GLU A 247 5.94 11.01 10.61
CA GLU A 247 7.19 10.36 11.02
C GLU A 247 7.60 10.82 12.42
N GLY A 248 8.22 9.93 13.18
CA GLY A 248 8.73 10.24 14.52
C GLY A 248 7.63 10.65 15.50
N ASP A 249 7.78 11.83 16.08
CA ASP A 249 6.85 12.37 17.08
C ASP A 249 5.53 12.92 16.49
N PHE A 250 5.45 12.99 15.16
CA PHE A 250 4.28 13.49 14.46
C PHE A 250 3.50 12.32 13.83
N PRO A 251 2.40 11.86 14.45
CA PRO A 251 1.65 10.72 13.94
C PRO A 251 0.99 11.00 12.58
N THR A 252 0.67 12.27 12.31
CA THR A 252 0.05 12.72 11.04
C THR A 252 0.66 14.04 10.60
N LEU A 253 0.66 14.27 9.29
CA LEU A 253 1.15 15.50 8.68
C LEU A 253 0.06 16.09 7.76
N PRO A 254 0.01 17.43 7.61
CA PRO A 254 -0.83 18.09 6.64
C PRO A 254 -0.27 17.94 5.22
N TYR A 255 -1.08 18.26 4.22
CA TYR A 255 -0.67 18.38 2.82
C TYR A 255 -0.29 19.82 2.50
N ASN A 256 0.42 20.04 1.39
CA ASN A 256 0.94 21.36 1.06
C ASN A 256 0.25 21.97 -0.17
N ALA A 257 -0.24 23.18 -0.03
CA ALA A 257 -0.57 24.05 -1.15
C ALA A 257 0.70 24.64 -1.80
N SER A 258 0.54 25.27 -2.95
CA SER A 258 1.64 25.93 -3.63
C SER A 258 2.24 27.06 -2.79
N ARG A 259 3.54 27.20 -2.87
CA ARG A 259 4.30 28.23 -2.15
C ARG A 259 5.59 28.59 -2.86
N TYR A 260 6.22 29.67 -2.42
CA TYR A 260 7.62 29.96 -2.75
C TYR A 260 8.53 29.45 -1.65
N PHE A 261 9.55 28.71 -2.05
CA PHE A 261 10.62 28.26 -1.15
C PHE A 261 11.79 29.19 -1.33
N GLU A 262 12.13 29.96 -0.27
CA GLU A 262 13.26 30.90 -0.26
C GLU A 262 14.53 30.17 0.18
N TYR A 263 15.63 30.44 -0.50
CA TYR A 263 16.95 29.92 -0.16
C TYR A 263 18.02 30.98 -0.33
N GLU A 264 19.03 30.91 0.52
CA GLU A 264 20.14 31.85 0.50
C GLU A 264 21.23 31.36 -0.44
N THR A 265 21.68 32.26 -1.32
CA THR A 265 22.92 32.11 -2.08
C THR A 265 24.01 32.98 -1.47
N SER A 266 25.26 32.85 -1.93
CA SER A 266 26.38 33.64 -1.39
C SER A 266 26.20 35.15 -1.49
N ASN A 267 25.26 35.66 -2.31
CA ASN A 267 25.08 37.09 -2.57
C ASN A 267 23.61 37.56 -2.61
N SER A 268 22.62 36.67 -2.55
CA SER A 268 21.20 36.99 -2.65
C SER A 268 20.32 35.95 -2.00
N THR A 269 19.09 36.35 -1.69
CA THR A 269 18.00 35.41 -1.40
C THR A 269 17.24 35.18 -2.70
N ASP A 270 17.21 33.93 -3.15
CA ASP A 270 16.45 33.52 -4.32
C ASP A 270 15.23 32.69 -3.89
N SER A 271 14.25 32.52 -4.79
CA SER A 271 13.08 31.73 -4.48
C SER A 271 12.70 30.79 -5.62
N ILE A 272 12.15 29.66 -5.27
CA ILE A 272 11.63 28.67 -6.19
C ILE A 272 10.14 28.47 -5.90
N PHE A 273 9.32 28.41 -6.97
CA PHE A 273 7.91 28.08 -6.84
C PHE A 273 7.77 26.56 -6.65
N VAL A 274 7.13 26.16 -5.55
CA VAL A 274 6.78 24.77 -5.25
C VAL A 274 5.29 24.61 -5.55
N PRO A 275 4.90 23.71 -6.47
CA PRO A 275 3.50 23.47 -6.78
C PRO A 275 2.78 22.80 -5.61
N TYR A 276 1.45 22.83 -5.64
CA TYR A 276 0.63 22.13 -4.66
C TYR A 276 0.75 20.61 -4.79
N ASP A 277 0.52 19.92 -3.69
CA ASP A 277 0.38 18.46 -3.68
C ASP A 277 -0.90 18.05 -4.43
N VAL A 278 -0.85 16.89 -5.07
CA VAL A 278 -2.04 16.23 -5.62
C VAL A 278 -2.17 14.88 -4.93
N VAL A 279 -3.31 14.67 -4.29
CA VAL A 279 -3.54 13.47 -3.47
C VAL A 279 -4.60 12.60 -4.12
N THR A 280 -4.27 11.34 -4.36
CA THR A 280 -5.26 10.31 -4.72
C THR A 280 -5.70 9.62 -3.44
N ILE A 281 -6.98 9.72 -3.10
CA ILE A 281 -7.61 8.97 -2.00
C ILE A 281 -8.27 7.73 -2.58
N LYS A 282 -7.97 6.57 -2.01
CA LYS A 282 -8.64 5.29 -2.24
C LYS A 282 -9.45 4.96 -0.99
N PHE A 283 -10.77 5.09 -1.11
CA PHE A 283 -11.72 4.78 -0.04
C PHE A 283 -12.40 3.46 -0.34
N CYS A 284 -12.25 2.48 0.55
CA CYS A 284 -12.66 1.10 0.29
C CYS A 284 -13.56 0.55 1.38
N GLN A 285 -14.55 -0.24 0.97
CA GLN A 285 -15.17 -1.26 1.81
C GLN A 285 -14.41 -2.56 1.62
N ILE A 286 -14.17 -3.30 2.72
CA ILE A 286 -13.44 -4.59 2.73
C ILE A 286 -14.20 -5.64 3.53
N ASP A 287 -13.95 -6.91 3.26
CA ASP A 287 -14.54 -8.00 4.03
C ASP A 287 -13.90 -8.16 5.43
N GLU A 288 -14.53 -8.94 6.31
CA GLU A 288 -14.05 -9.13 7.68
C GLU A 288 -12.67 -9.83 7.77
N PRO A 289 -12.36 -10.85 6.97
CA PRO A 289 -11.01 -11.44 6.96
C PRO A 289 -9.92 -10.44 6.57
N ALA A 290 -10.17 -9.60 5.56
CA ALA A 290 -9.25 -8.55 5.16
C ALA A 290 -9.10 -7.48 6.25
N LEU A 291 -10.19 -7.06 6.92
CA LEU A 291 -10.10 -6.14 8.04
C LEU A 291 -9.19 -6.66 9.15
N LYS A 292 -9.33 -7.93 9.53
CA LYS A 292 -8.50 -8.55 10.57
C LYS A 292 -7.02 -8.53 10.18
N PHE A 293 -6.71 -8.85 8.93
CA PHE A 293 -5.34 -8.79 8.39
C PHE A 293 -4.79 -7.36 8.48
N TRP A 294 -5.47 -6.39 7.85
CA TRP A 294 -5.00 -5.01 7.76
C TRP A 294 -4.87 -4.34 9.14
N ARG A 295 -5.80 -4.55 10.05
CA ARG A 295 -5.70 -4.03 11.42
C ARG A 295 -4.52 -4.64 12.19
N SER A 296 -4.24 -5.93 12.00
CA SER A 296 -3.08 -6.56 12.65
C SER A 296 -1.77 -5.98 12.09
N LEU A 297 -1.71 -5.71 10.78
CA LEU A 297 -0.55 -5.12 10.11
C LEU A 297 -0.32 -3.66 10.56
N ILE A 298 -1.38 -2.83 10.57
CA ILE A 298 -1.31 -1.43 11.03
C ILE A 298 -0.80 -1.35 12.48
N ARG A 299 -1.29 -2.21 13.36
CA ARG A 299 -0.82 -2.28 14.76
C ARG A 299 0.64 -2.67 14.85
N GLN A 300 1.11 -3.57 14.01
CA GLN A 300 2.50 -3.98 13.99
C GLN A 300 3.41 -2.81 13.58
N PHE A 301 3.02 -2.03 12.56
CA PHE A 301 3.77 -0.82 12.18
C PHE A 301 3.84 0.22 13.30
N GLY A 302 2.74 0.42 14.04
CA GLY A 302 2.70 1.34 15.19
C GLY A 302 3.53 0.89 16.39
N SER A 303 3.89 -0.40 16.46
CA SER A 303 4.67 -0.97 17.56
C SER A 303 6.18 -1.11 17.27
N ASN A 304 6.60 -0.88 16.04
CA ASN A 304 7.99 -1.00 15.62
C ASN A 304 8.90 -0.07 16.42
N GLY A 305 9.92 -0.67 17.05
CA GLY A 305 10.92 0.04 17.86
C GLY A 305 10.68 0.01 19.36
N ASN A 306 9.59 -0.57 19.85
CA ASN A 306 9.41 -0.77 21.29
C ASN A 306 9.87 -2.17 21.70
N PRO A 307 11.07 -2.32 22.35
CA PRO A 307 11.63 -3.63 22.71
C PRO A 307 10.86 -4.34 23.83
N PHE A 308 9.89 -3.66 24.46
CA PHE A 308 9.06 -4.20 25.54
C PHE A 308 7.65 -4.60 25.09
N GLN A 309 7.35 -4.44 23.80
CA GLN A 309 6.05 -4.84 23.27
C GLN A 309 6.12 -6.30 22.81
N GLU A 310 5.12 -7.09 23.20
CA GLU A 310 5.01 -8.46 22.70
C GLU A 310 4.81 -8.44 21.17
N PRO A 311 5.50 -9.35 20.43
CA PRO A 311 5.27 -9.49 19.00
C PRO A 311 3.80 -9.78 18.74
N LEU A 312 3.16 -8.94 17.95
CA LEU A 312 1.77 -9.15 17.54
C LEU A 312 1.74 -10.24 16.47
N ASN A 313 0.90 -11.24 16.66
CA ASN A 313 0.65 -12.23 15.62
C ASN A 313 -0.10 -11.58 14.47
N LEU A 314 0.47 -11.61 13.28
CA LEU A 314 -0.20 -11.17 12.06
C LEU A 314 -1.35 -12.13 11.76
N VAL A 315 -2.56 -11.59 11.68
CA VAL A 315 -3.73 -12.36 11.25
C VAL A 315 -3.67 -12.50 9.73
N SER A 316 -3.80 -13.71 9.22
CA SER A 316 -3.73 -14.00 7.79
C SER A 316 -5.01 -14.67 7.32
N ASN A 317 -5.48 -14.34 6.12
CA ASN A 317 -6.54 -15.09 5.44
C ASN A 317 -5.98 -16.02 4.35
N ILE A 318 -4.67 -16.28 4.38
CA ILE A 318 -3.96 -17.15 3.46
C ILE A 318 -3.77 -18.53 4.09
N ASN A 319 -4.26 -19.58 3.45
CA ASN A 319 -4.05 -20.96 3.85
C ASN A 319 -2.75 -21.50 3.26
N GLY A 320 -1.84 -21.98 4.10
CA GLY A 320 -0.53 -22.50 3.70
C GLY A 320 0.56 -21.43 3.55
N GLY A 321 0.27 -20.18 3.89
CA GLY A 321 1.19 -19.04 3.86
C GLY A 321 0.81 -17.96 4.84
N TYR A 322 1.39 -16.76 4.69
CA TYR A 322 1.04 -15.56 5.43
C TYR A 322 0.60 -14.45 4.49
N GLY A 323 -0.04 -13.42 5.03
CA GLY A 323 -0.42 -12.23 4.29
C GLY A 323 -1.91 -12.06 4.12
N GLY A 324 -2.33 -11.33 3.09
CA GLY A 324 -3.71 -10.98 2.82
C GLY A 324 -4.08 -11.04 1.33
N TRP A 325 -5.24 -11.61 1.05
CA TRP A 325 -5.98 -11.50 -0.20
C TRP A 325 -7.25 -10.70 0.08
N THR A 326 -7.39 -9.51 -0.54
CA THR A 326 -8.41 -8.52 -0.16
C THR A 326 -9.29 -8.15 -1.34
N GLY A 327 -10.61 -8.30 -1.19
CA GLY A 327 -11.60 -7.69 -2.06
C GLY A 327 -11.88 -6.25 -1.62
N TYR A 328 -11.66 -5.30 -2.52
CA TYR A 328 -11.89 -3.89 -2.26
C TYR A 328 -13.12 -3.40 -3.02
N GLY A 329 -14.16 -2.99 -2.33
CA GLY A 329 -15.18 -2.10 -2.87
C GLY A 329 -14.61 -0.68 -2.91
N ALA A 330 -13.76 -0.38 -3.90
CA ALA A 330 -12.93 0.81 -3.93
C ALA A 330 -13.55 1.96 -4.73
N THR A 331 -13.45 3.18 -4.18
CA THR A 331 -13.72 4.44 -4.88
C THR A 331 -12.49 5.34 -4.80
N TYR A 332 -12.22 6.06 -5.88
CA TYR A 332 -11.03 6.89 -6.02
C TYR A 332 -11.41 8.37 -6.18
N TYR A 333 -10.60 9.24 -5.56
CA TYR A 333 -10.74 10.69 -5.65
C TYR A 333 -9.38 11.32 -5.88
N LYS A 334 -9.27 12.28 -6.81
CA LYS A 334 -8.04 13.05 -7.06
C LYS A 334 -8.22 14.48 -6.58
N ILE A 335 -7.44 14.87 -5.61
CA ILE A 335 -7.62 16.09 -4.84
C ILE A 335 -6.37 16.97 -4.97
N PRO A 336 -6.44 18.09 -5.71
CA PRO A 336 -5.40 19.11 -5.67
C PRO A 336 -5.51 19.88 -4.35
N ILE A 337 -4.38 20.11 -3.69
CA ILE A 337 -4.34 20.85 -2.43
C ILE A 337 -4.39 22.36 -2.71
N ILE A 338 -5.61 22.82 -2.93
CA ILE A 338 -5.97 24.21 -3.21
C ILE A 338 -7.04 24.62 -2.20
N ASP A 339 -6.85 25.78 -1.56
CA ASP A 339 -7.79 26.31 -0.58
C ASP A 339 -9.21 26.40 -1.14
N GLY A 340 -10.17 25.86 -0.39
CA GLY A 340 -11.58 25.83 -0.75
C GLY A 340 -11.94 24.88 -1.91
N PHE A 341 -11.00 24.04 -2.37
CA PHE A 341 -11.33 22.99 -3.35
C PHE A 341 -12.36 22.02 -2.75
N THR A 342 -13.39 21.70 -3.50
CA THR A 342 -14.43 20.72 -3.12
C THR A 342 -14.75 19.80 -4.27
N THR A 343 -15.03 18.53 -3.97
CA THR A 343 -15.45 17.55 -4.97
C THR A 343 -16.30 16.44 -4.36
N ASN A 344 -17.19 15.91 -5.17
CA ASN A 344 -17.87 14.61 -4.95
C ASN A 344 -17.69 13.69 -6.17
N THR A 345 -16.81 14.08 -7.10
CA THR A 345 -16.62 13.37 -8.35
C THR A 345 -15.62 12.24 -8.15
N LEU A 346 -16.04 11.03 -8.49
CA LEU A 346 -15.16 9.87 -8.53
C LEU A 346 -14.14 10.03 -9.64
N LEU A 347 -12.91 9.61 -9.38
CA LEU A 347 -11.90 9.47 -10.42
C LEU A 347 -12.34 8.33 -11.36
N PRO A 348 -12.48 8.59 -12.67
CA PRO A 348 -12.79 7.52 -13.62
C PRO A 348 -11.73 6.42 -13.61
N LEU A 349 -12.13 5.16 -13.74
CA LEU A 349 -11.22 4.03 -13.64
C LEU A 349 -10.09 4.04 -14.69
N ASP A 350 -10.35 4.59 -15.89
CA ASP A 350 -9.35 4.79 -16.93
C ASP A 350 -8.30 5.87 -16.61
N SER A 351 -8.53 6.63 -15.54
CA SER A 351 -7.63 7.67 -15.02
C SER A 351 -6.92 7.25 -13.72
N VAL A 352 -7.21 6.06 -13.19
CA VAL A 352 -6.50 5.46 -12.06
C VAL A 352 -5.14 4.97 -12.54
N GLU A 353 -4.09 5.42 -11.87
CA GLU A 353 -2.73 5.01 -12.22
C GLU A 353 -2.45 3.59 -11.66
N ILE A 354 -1.56 2.84 -12.31
CA ILE A 354 -1.17 1.50 -11.83
C ILE A 354 -0.65 1.55 -10.38
N THR A 355 0.03 2.62 -10.02
CA THR A 355 0.55 2.86 -8.66
C THR A 355 -0.53 3.21 -7.64
N ASP A 356 -1.75 3.50 -8.08
CA ASP A 356 -2.91 3.72 -7.20
C ASP A 356 -3.61 2.41 -6.82
N LEU A 357 -3.27 1.30 -7.46
CA LEU A 357 -3.84 -0.02 -7.15
C LEU A 357 -3.17 -0.67 -5.93
N PHE A 358 -1.86 -0.41 -5.77
CA PHE A 358 -0.99 -1.14 -4.82
C PHE A 358 -0.69 -0.36 -3.55
#